data_9bc9364104f65c6b2360560279729316
#
_entry.id   9bc9364104f65c6b2360560279729316
#
_cell.length_a   1.000
_cell.length_b   1.000
_cell.length_c   1.000
_cell.angle_alpha   90.00
_cell.angle_beta   90.00
_cell.angle_gamma   90.00
#
_symmetry.space_group_name_H-M   'P 1'
#
loop_
_entity.id
_entity.type
_entity.pdbx_description
1 polymer ?
#
loop_
_entity_poly.entity_id
_entity_poly.type
_entity_poly.pdbx_seq_one_letter_code
_entity_poly.pdbx_strand_id
1 'polypeptide(L)'
;MEKSLDKIDCFILAAGMSKRMGKDNKLLKKINNNTIINQTLINHIESKINNIYLILGHEKELILENIDHKEIFIVENNNYKSGMLSSILKIDENIDNKTSGILISLADMPFVTSNDINNLIEIFNKNNQELICIPKNDGKLGNPILLPKRIYKDLTKDLSKLSQDKGLKKLILEKKYDFIEVNLSKGVTIDFDTIEDFN
;
A
#
# COMPACT_ATOMS: atom_id res chain seq x y z
N MET A 1 25.20 19.69 -10.31
CA MET A 1 24.77 18.30 -10.20
C MET A 1 23.26 18.35 -9.98
N GLU A 2 22.45 18.06 -11.01
CA GLU A 2 21.03 17.79 -10.81
C GLU A 2 20.93 16.62 -9.84
N LYS A 3 20.31 16.85 -8.66
CA LYS A 3 19.87 15.76 -7.81
C LYS A 3 18.92 14.93 -8.70
N SER A 4 19.30 13.72 -9.04
CA SER A 4 18.40 12.73 -9.59
C SER A 4 17.16 12.76 -8.70
N LEU A 5 15.99 13.06 -9.27
CA LEU A 5 14.73 13.00 -8.55
C LEU A 5 14.61 11.57 -8.03
N ASP A 6 14.78 11.44 -6.72
CA ASP A 6 14.69 10.15 -6.05
C ASP A 6 13.26 9.62 -6.26
N LYS A 7 13.14 8.45 -6.87
CA LYS A 7 11.84 7.88 -7.25
C LYS A 7 11.16 7.23 -6.06
N ILE A 8 9.88 7.51 -5.93
CA ILE A 8 8.99 6.83 -4.98
C ILE A 8 8.07 5.92 -5.78
N ASP A 9 8.18 4.64 -5.57
CA ASP A 9 7.33 3.63 -6.19
C ASP A 9 6.28 3.15 -5.17
N CYS A 10 5.06 2.92 -5.66
CA CYS A 10 3.95 2.45 -4.85
C CYS A 10 3.64 0.98 -5.15
N PHE A 11 3.40 0.22 -4.08
CA PHE A 11 2.94 -1.16 -4.15
C PHE A 11 1.59 -1.26 -3.44
N ILE A 12 0.52 -1.48 -4.23
CA ILE A 12 -0.84 -1.63 -3.73
C ILE A 12 -1.12 -3.11 -3.51
N LEU A 13 -1.36 -3.50 -2.26
CA LEU A 13 -1.62 -4.88 -1.88
C LEU A 13 -3.09 -5.22 -2.12
N ALA A 14 -3.37 -6.07 -3.11
CA ALA A 14 -4.70 -6.47 -3.55
C ALA A 14 -4.87 -8.01 -3.63
N ALA A 15 -3.97 -8.78 -3.01
CA ALA A 15 -3.96 -10.24 -3.09
C ALA A 15 -4.82 -10.97 -2.03
N GLY A 16 -5.53 -10.22 -1.17
CA GLY A 16 -6.29 -10.74 -0.03
C GLY A 16 -7.52 -11.55 -0.43
N MET A 17 -7.88 -12.56 0.38
CA MET A 17 -8.99 -13.50 0.11
C MET A 17 -10.38 -12.98 0.51
N SER A 18 -10.54 -11.77 0.99
CA SER A 18 -11.83 -11.18 1.41
C SER A 18 -12.71 -12.10 2.29
N LYS A 19 -12.12 -12.94 3.15
CA LYS A 19 -12.80 -14.03 3.88
C LYS A 19 -14.05 -13.60 4.68
N ARG A 20 -14.08 -12.35 5.16
CA ARG A 20 -15.20 -11.78 5.94
C ARG A 20 -16.37 -11.33 5.07
N MET A 21 -16.21 -11.26 3.76
CA MET A 21 -17.21 -10.86 2.77
C MET A 21 -18.01 -12.03 2.17
N GLY A 22 -17.77 -13.27 2.63
CA GLY A 22 -18.41 -14.45 2.10
C GLY A 22 -17.94 -14.82 0.70
N LYS A 23 -18.83 -14.78 -0.30
CA LYS A 23 -18.52 -15.16 -1.70
C LYS A 23 -18.08 -13.97 -2.56
N ASP A 24 -18.28 -12.73 -2.10
CA ASP A 24 -18.05 -11.55 -2.90
C ASP A 24 -16.62 -11.01 -2.68
N ASN A 25 -15.98 -10.59 -3.77
CA ASN A 25 -14.70 -9.86 -3.66
C ASN A 25 -14.98 -8.42 -3.22
N LYS A 26 -14.48 -8.03 -2.03
CA LYS A 26 -14.68 -6.70 -1.48
C LYS A 26 -14.19 -5.58 -2.39
N LEU A 27 -13.08 -5.82 -3.11
CA LEU A 27 -12.46 -4.82 -3.98
C LEU A 27 -13.33 -4.43 -5.18
N LEU A 28 -14.27 -5.32 -5.58
CA LEU A 28 -15.21 -5.10 -6.67
C LEU A 28 -16.55 -4.51 -6.21
N LYS A 29 -16.77 -4.36 -4.90
CA LYS A 29 -17.94 -3.66 -4.38
C LYS A 29 -17.89 -2.18 -4.75
N LYS A 30 -19.05 -1.61 -5.05
CA LYS A 30 -19.18 -0.20 -5.43
C LYS A 30 -19.25 0.71 -4.22
N ILE A 31 -18.52 1.80 -4.30
CA ILE A 31 -18.63 2.97 -3.44
C ILE A 31 -18.92 4.14 -4.38
N ASN A 32 -20.09 4.76 -4.22
CA ASN A 32 -20.58 5.76 -5.16
C ASN A 32 -20.61 5.18 -6.60
N ASN A 33 -19.87 5.78 -7.54
CA ASN A 33 -19.86 5.39 -8.95
C ASN A 33 -18.72 4.41 -9.31
N ASN A 34 -17.76 4.16 -8.41
CA ASN A 34 -16.57 3.33 -8.67
C ASN A 34 -16.57 2.08 -7.80
N THR A 35 -15.85 1.05 -8.22
CA THR A 35 -15.45 -0.04 -7.32
C THR A 35 -14.38 0.46 -6.34
N ILE A 36 -14.24 -0.22 -5.19
CA ILE A 36 -13.19 0.08 -4.22
C ILE A 36 -11.81 0.12 -4.88
N ILE A 37 -11.47 -0.91 -5.66
CA ILE A 37 -10.17 -0.98 -6.32
C ILE A 37 -9.97 0.17 -7.30
N ASN A 38 -10.97 0.49 -8.14
CA ASN A 38 -10.85 1.58 -9.10
C ASN A 38 -10.70 2.94 -8.41
N GLN A 39 -11.46 3.21 -7.35
CA GLN A 39 -11.29 4.45 -6.60
C GLN A 39 -9.89 4.55 -5.97
N THR A 40 -9.40 3.46 -5.41
CA THR A 40 -8.03 3.41 -4.86
C THR A 40 -7.00 3.67 -5.94
N LEU A 41 -7.10 3.01 -7.11
CA LEU A 41 -6.17 3.21 -8.22
C LEU A 41 -6.19 4.64 -8.75
N ILE A 42 -7.37 5.25 -8.94
CA ILE A 42 -7.51 6.65 -9.38
C ILE A 42 -6.74 7.58 -8.45
N ASN A 43 -6.97 7.48 -7.14
CA ASN A 43 -6.31 8.33 -6.15
C ASN A 43 -4.77 8.21 -6.19
N HIS A 44 -4.25 7.00 -6.46
CA HIS A 44 -2.81 6.78 -6.57
C HIS A 44 -2.23 7.29 -7.88
N ILE A 45 -2.93 7.09 -9.01
CA ILE A 45 -2.53 7.58 -10.34
C ILE A 45 -2.48 9.12 -10.38
N GLU A 46 -3.42 9.78 -9.71
CA GLU A 46 -3.47 11.25 -9.62
C GLU A 46 -2.43 11.84 -8.66
N SER A 47 -1.64 11.02 -7.98
CA SER A 47 -0.61 11.46 -7.03
C SER A 47 0.77 11.60 -7.68
N LYS A 48 1.76 12.10 -6.90
CA LYS A 48 3.16 12.28 -7.35
C LYS A 48 4.01 11.00 -7.26
N ILE A 49 3.39 9.83 -7.36
CA ILE A 49 4.08 8.54 -7.41
C ILE A 49 4.73 8.34 -8.78
N ASN A 50 5.90 7.70 -8.83
CA ASN A 50 6.59 7.41 -10.09
C ASN A 50 6.04 6.18 -10.81
N ASN A 51 6.00 5.03 -10.12
CA ASN A 51 5.46 3.79 -10.66
C ASN A 51 4.46 3.19 -9.66
N ILE A 52 3.41 2.59 -10.18
CA ILE A 52 2.39 1.92 -9.39
C ILE A 52 2.40 0.44 -9.75
N TYR A 53 2.59 -0.40 -8.75
CA TYR A 53 2.55 -1.85 -8.83
C TYR A 53 1.32 -2.36 -8.08
N LEU A 54 0.45 -3.09 -8.77
CA LEU A 54 -0.72 -3.74 -8.16
C LEU A 54 -0.40 -5.22 -7.93
N ILE A 55 -0.30 -5.61 -6.65
CA ILE A 55 0.01 -6.99 -6.27
C ILE A 55 -1.30 -7.76 -6.13
N LEU A 56 -1.55 -8.67 -7.07
CA LEU A 56 -2.74 -9.50 -7.17
C LEU A 56 -2.46 -10.95 -6.73
N GLY A 57 -3.49 -11.64 -6.29
CA GLY A 57 -3.43 -13.05 -5.92
C GLY A 57 -4.78 -13.73 -6.06
N HIS A 58 -5.60 -13.69 -5.01
CA HIS A 58 -6.95 -14.25 -5.06
C HIS A 58 -7.81 -13.53 -6.10
N GLU A 59 -8.49 -14.29 -6.95
CA GLU A 59 -9.38 -13.79 -8.02
C GLU A 59 -8.72 -12.73 -8.93
N LYS A 60 -7.42 -12.92 -9.23
CA LYS A 60 -6.65 -12.01 -10.06
C LYS A 60 -7.34 -11.69 -11.39
N GLU A 61 -7.80 -12.70 -12.11
CA GLU A 61 -8.46 -12.55 -13.40
C GLU A 61 -9.72 -11.68 -13.29
N LEU A 62 -10.54 -11.93 -12.27
CA LEU A 62 -11.75 -11.16 -12.03
C LEU A 62 -11.45 -9.68 -11.72
N ILE A 63 -10.38 -9.40 -10.96
CA ILE A 63 -9.95 -8.03 -10.70
C ILE A 63 -9.47 -7.37 -12.00
N LEU A 64 -8.63 -8.05 -12.79
CA LEU A 64 -8.08 -7.52 -14.04
C LEU A 64 -9.18 -7.17 -15.07
N GLU A 65 -10.25 -7.95 -15.14
CA GLU A 65 -11.41 -7.68 -16.01
C GLU A 65 -12.18 -6.41 -15.59
N ASN A 66 -12.03 -5.97 -14.34
CA ASN A 66 -12.79 -4.86 -13.76
C ASN A 66 -11.97 -3.60 -13.50
N ILE A 67 -10.69 -3.57 -13.86
CA ILE A 67 -9.84 -2.38 -13.78
C ILE A 67 -9.48 -1.90 -15.18
N ASP A 68 -9.51 -0.59 -15.40
CA ASP A 68 -9.16 0.04 -16.69
C ASP A 68 -7.98 1.00 -16.48
N HIS A 69 -6.82 0.45 -16.10
CA HIS A 69 -5.62 1.26 -15.87
C HIS A 69 -4.40 0.71 -16.60
N LYS A 70 -4.05 1.35 -17.72
CA LYS A 70 -2.91 0.98 -18.56
C LYS A 70 -1.55 1.38 -17.98
N GLU A 71 -1.55 2.24 -16.96
CA GLU A 71 -0.34 2.85 -16.39
C GLU A 71 0.18 2.15 -15.13
N ILE A 72 -0.35 0.97 -14.80
CA ILE A 72 0.05 0.21 -13.62
C ILE A 72 0.74 -1.09 -14.01
N PHE A 73 1.73 -1.48 -13.21
CA PHE A 73 2.41 -2.75 -13.35
C PHE A 73 1.69 -3.83 -12.52
N ILE A 74 1.36 -4.94 -13.14
CA ILE A 74 0.71 -6.07 -12.44
C ILE A 74 1.79 -7.01 -11.92
N VAL A 75 1.72 -7.31 -10.62
CA VAL A 75 2.60 -8.27 -9.93
C VAL A 75 1.77 -9.41 -9.39
N GLU A 76 2.08 -10.64 -9.80
CA GLU A 76 1.37 -11.82 -9.34
C GLU A 76 1.99 -12.40 -8.07
N ASN A 77 1.15 -12.60 -7.06
CA ASN A 77 1.51 -13.31 -5.84
C ASN A 77 0.82 -14.68 -5.76
N ASN A 78 1.46 -15.73 -6.25
CA ASN A 78 0.95 -17.09 -6.18
C ASN A 78 0.89 -17.66 -4.75
N ASN A 79 1.61 -17.03 -3.81
CA ASN A 79 1.66 -17.42 -2.41
C ASN A 79 0.70 -16.62 -1.51
N TYR A 80 -0.31 -15.96 -2.09
CA TYR A 80 -1.24 -15.07 -1.35
C TYR A 80 -1.91 -15.75 -0.14
N LYS A 81 -2.11 -17.07 -0.18
CA LYS A 81 -2.68 -17.85 0.93
C LYS A 81 -1.81 -17.83 2.20
N SER A 82 -0.53 -17.50 2.07
CA SER A 82 0.40 -17.36 3.19
C SER A 82 0.29 -16.02 3.93
N GLY A 83 -0.70 -15.17 3.58
CA GLY A 83 -0.98 -13.91 4.26
C GLY A 83 -0.28 -12.70 3.66
N MET A 84 -0.47 -11.53 4.29
CA MET A 84 -0.01 -10.23 3.79
C MET A 84 1.51 -10.17 3.56
N LEU A 85 2.30 -10.85 4.39
CA LEU A 85 3.76 -10.86 4.25
C LEU A 85 4.21 -11.41 2.89
N SER A 86 3.50 -12.38 2.32
CA SER A 86 3.84 -12.90 1.00
C SER A 86 3.73 -11.84 -0.10
N SER A 87 2.77 -10.92 0.01
CA SER A 87 2.65 -9.77 -0.90
C SER A 87 3.75 -8.74 -0.68
N ILE A 88 4.13 -8.48 0.57
CA ILE A 88 5.24 -7.57 0.90
C ILE A 88 6.55 -8.11 0.32
N LEU A 89 6.81 -9.41 0.37
CA LEU A 89 8.01 -10.02 -0.21
C LEU A 89 8.07 -9.90 -1.75
N LYS A 90 6.92 -9.83 -2.43
CA LYS A 90 6.87 -9.62 -3.89
C LYS A 90 7.36 -8.23 -4.32
N ILE A 91 7.37 -7.26 -3.43
CA ILE A 91 7.91 -5.93 -3.70
C ILE A 91 9.40 -6.02 -4.08
N ASP A 92 10.15 -6.90 -3.43
CA ASP A 92 11.60 -7.05 -3.60
C ASP A 92 12.02 -7.40 -5.04
N GLU A 93 11.19 -8.18 -5.73
CA GLU A 93 11.39 -8.63 -7.11
C GLU A 93 11.16 -7.49 -8.14
N ASN A 94 10.51 -6.39 -7.72
CA ASN A 94 10.01 -5.34 -8.60
C ASN A 94 10.57 -3.93 -8.29
N ILE A 95 11.46 -3.81 -7.31
CA ILE A 95 12.07 -2.52 -6.95
C ILE A 95 13.15 -2.14 -7.98
N ASP A 96 12.97 -0.98 -8.64
CA ASP A 96 14.00 -0.39 -9.50
C ASP A 96 15.23 0.07 -8.67
N ASN A 97 16.41 0.05 -9.31
CA ASN A 97 17.64 0.56 -8.70
C ASN A 97 17.54 2.07 -8.36
N LYS A 98 16.76 2.83 -9.11
CA LYS A 98 16.54 4.27 -8.91
C LYS A 98 15.48 4.58 -7.84
N THR A 99 14.75 3.58 -7.34
CA THR A 99 13.77 3.76 -6.27
C THR A 99 14.49 4.07 -4.97
N SER A 100 14.12 5.16 -4.32
CA SER A 100 14.63 5.58 -3.00
C SER A 100 13.60 5.34 -1.91
N GLY A 101 12.31 5.61 -2.20
CA GLY A 101 11.18 5.43 -1.29
C GLY A 101 10.18 4.39 -1.81
N ILE A 102 9.63 3.62 -0.88
CA ILE A 102 8.61 2.60 -1.15
C ILE A 102 7.33 2.96 -0.40
N LEU A 103 6.26 3.24 -1.13
CA LEU A 103 4.93 3.44 -0.58
C LEU A 103 4.18 2.10 -0.62
N ILE A 104 3.80 1.58 0.54
CA ILE A 104 3.00 0.36 0.65
C ILE A 104 1.57 0.74 1.02
N SER A 105 0.65 0.49 0.10
CA SER A 105 -0.76 0.83 0.21
C SER A 105 -1.65 -0.41 0.22
N LEU A 106 -2.87 -0.26 0.72
CA LEU A 106 -3.89 -1.31 0.73
C LEU A 106 -4.97 -0.99 -0.31
N ALA A 107 -5.39 -1.99 -1.07
CA ALA A 107 -6.38 -1.82 -2.13
C ALA A 107 -7.81 -1.54 -1.63
N ASP A 108 -8.08 -1.79 -0.35
CA ASP A 108 -9.38 -1.62 0.32
C ASP A 108 -9.54 -0.29 1.06
N MET A 109 -8.70 0.70 0.73
CA MET A 109 -8.73 2.03 1.35
C MET A 109 -9.04 3.14 0.32
N PRO A 110 -10.26 3.17 -0.26
CA PRO A 110 -10.61 4.07 -1.35
C PRO A 110 -10.72 5.55 -0.93
N PHE A 111 -10.70 5.85 0.36
CA PHE A 111 -10.77 7.22 0.90
C PHE A 111 -9.41 7.85 1.16
N VAL A 112 -8.32 7.11 0.95
CA VAL A 112 -6.97 7.71 0.88
C VAL A 112 -6.89 8.53 -0.41
N THR A 113 -6.76 9.84 -0.28
CA THR A 113 -6.77 10.75 -1.43
C THR A 113 -5.36 10.94 -2.03
N SER A 114 -5.30 11.40 -3.29
CA SER A 114 -4.04 11.80 -3.92
C SER A 114 -3.32 12.88 -3.12
N ASN A 115 -4.07 13.77 -2.45
CA ASN A 115 -3.50 14.81 -1.57
C ASN A 115 -2.86 14.22 -0.30
N ASP A 116 -3.46 13.19 0.32
CA ASP A 116 -2.86 12.48 1.45
C ASP A 116 -1.52 11.86 1.05
N ILE A 117 -1.49 11.20 -0.12
CA ILE A 117 -0.28 10.57 -0.67
C ILE A 117 0.79 11.64 -0.94
N ASN A 118 0.41 12.75 -1.56
CA ASN A 118 1.34 13.84 -1.87
C ASN A 118 1.93 14.48 -0.61
N ASN A 119 1.13 14.62 0.45
CA ASN A 119 1.61 15.12 1.74
C ASN A 119 2.61 14.15 2.41
N LEU A 120 2.36 12.83 2.33
CA LEU A 120 3.35 11.83 2.79
C LEU A 120 4.67 11.97 2.04
N ILE A 121 4.61 12.09 0.70
CA ILE A 121 5.79 12.26 -0.15
C ILE A 121 6.54 13.54 0.21
N GLU A 122 5.83 14.64 0.45
CA GLU A 122 6.44 15.91 0.82
C GLU A 122 7.19 15.83 2.16
N ILE A 123 6.56 15.23 3.18
CA ILE A 123 7.18 15.03 4.50
C ILE A 123 8.39 14.10 4.41
N PHE A 124 8.27 13.01 3.65
CA PHE A 124 9.36 12.08 3.41
C PHE A 124 10.58 12.77 2.77
N ASN A 125 10.35 13.59 1.75
CA ASN A 125 11.40 14.34 1.08
C ASN A 125 12.03 15.42 1.98
N LYS A 126 11.22 16.12 2.80
CA LYS A 126 11.70 17.12 3.79
C LYS A 126 12.63 16.50 4.83
N ASN A 127 12.47 15.20 5.10
CA ASN A 127 13.32 14.45 6.03
C ASN A 127 14.43 13.66 5.31
N ASN A 128 14.85 14.13 4.12
CA ASN A 128 15.92 13.53 3.31
C ASN A 128 15.70 12.03 3.01
N GLN A 129 14.44 11.57 3.06
CA GLN A 129 14.06 10.18 2.83
C GLN A 129 14.73 9.19 3.79
N GLU A 130 15.00 9.64 5.02
CA GLU A 130 15.71 8.88 6.04
C GLU A 130 14.78 8.11 6.98
N LEU A 131 13.57 8.62 7.21
CA LEU A 131 12.63 8.10 8.20
C LEU A 131 11.39 7.51 7.55
N ILE A 132 10.76 6.56 8.24
CA ILE A 132 9.44 6.04 7.85
C ILE A 132 8.41 7.13 8.10
N CYS A 133 7.46 7.32 7.16
CA CYS A 133 6.29 8.17 7.34
C CYS A 133 5.05 7.29 7.49
N ILE A 134 4.35 7.43 8.62
CA ILE A 134 3.10 6.71 8.89
C ILE A 134 1.99 7.75 9.04
N PRO A 135 0.91 7.66 8.24
CA PRO A 135 -0.21 8.57 8.39
C PRO A 135 -0.95 8.32 9.71
N LYS A 136 -1.53 9.41 10.25
CA LYS A 136 -2.28 9.40 11.49
C LYS A 136 -3.53 10.25 11.35
N ASN A 137 -4.63 9.79 11.92
CA ASN A 137 -5.84 10.58 12.10
C ASN A 137 -6.47 10.24 13.45
N ASP A 138 -6.88 11.25 14.21
CA ASP A 138 -7.49 11.11 15.56
C ASP A 138 -6.74 10.12 16.48
N GLY A 139 -5.41 10.22 16.52
CA GLY A 139 -4.57 9.37 17.35
C GLY A 139 -4.33 7.95 16.82
N LYS A 140 -4.97 7.54 15.72
CA LYS A 140 -4.81 6.22 15.11
C LYS A 140 -3.81 6.27 13.95
N LEU A 141 -2.82 5.37 13.96
CA LEU A 141 -1.92 5.17 12.84
C LEU A 141 -2.61 4.43 11.69
N GLY A 142 -2.49 4.98 10.48
CA GLY A 142 -3.15 4.51 9.27
C GLY A 142 -2.23 3.90 8.21
N ASN A 143 -2.70 3.92 6.97
CA ASN A 143 -2.00 3.57 5.74
C ASN A 143 -2.29 4.67 4.68
N PRO A 144 -1.49 4.77 3.61
CA PRO A 144 -0.31 3.95 3.26
C PRO A 144 0.93 4.28 4.11
N ILE A 145 1.90 3.37 4.14
CA ILE A 145 3.18 3.60 4.82
C ILE A 145 4.24 3.89 3.77
N LEU A 146 4.96 4.99 3.92
CA LEU A 146 6.09 5.36 3.07
C LEU A 146 7.40 5.18 3.84
N LEU A 147 8.32 4.41 3.27
CA LEU A 147 9.57 4.09 3.94
C LEU A 147 10.76 4.12 2.98
N PRO A 148 11.98 4.43 3.49
CA PRO A 148 13.20 4.32 2.73
C PRO A 148 13.44 2.91 2.22
N LYS A 149 13.90 2.75 0.98
CA LYS A 149 14.26 1.45 0.41
C LYS A 149 15.21 0.65 1.29
N ARG A 150 16.18 1.32 1.93
CA ARG A 150 17.11 0.66 2.85
C ARG A 150 16.42 0.02 4.06
N ILE A 151 15.44 0.74 4.64
CA ILE A 151 14.66 0.22 5.77
C ILE A 151 13.75 -0.94 5.32
N TYR A 152 13.11 -0.81 4.14
CA TYR A 152 12.35 -1.91 3.56
C TYR A 152 13.21 -3.18 3.44
N LYS A 153 14.40 -3.06 2.82
CA LYS A 153 15.33 -4.19 2.67
C LYS A 153 15.75 -4.81 4.00
N ASP A 154 15.94 -3.99 5.03
CA ASP A 154 16.28 -4.47 6.37
C ASP A 154 15.11 -5.17 7.06
N LEU A 155 13.91 -4.59 6.96
CA LEU A 155 12.68 -5.20 7.47
C LEU A 155 12.40 -6.57 6.85
N THR A 156 12.66 -6.73 5.55
CA THR A 156 12.30 -7.94 4.79
C THR A 156 13.33 -9.08 4.92
N LYS A 157 14.58 -8.80 5.32
CA LYS A 157 15.61 -9.83 5.50
C LYS A 157 15.19 -11.01 6.39
N ASP A 158 14.39 -10.74 7.41
CA ASP A 158 13.97 -11.74 8.39
C ASP A 158 12.50 -12.15 8.28
N LEU A 159 11.76 -11.61 7.27
CA LEU A 159 10.31 -11.87 7.15
C LEU A 159 9.99 -13.34 6.92
N SER A 160 10.88 -14.09 6.26
CA SER A 160 10.71 -15.54 6.06
C SER A 160 10.69 -16.35 7.38
N LYS A 161 11.18 -15.74 8.48
CA LYS A 161 11.23 -16.34 9.83
C LYS A 161 10.07 -15.92 10.73
N LEU A 162 9.23 -14.97 10.28
CA LEU A 162 8.15 -14.43 11.10
C LEU A 162 6.82 -15.17 10.84
N SER A 163 5.99 -15.26 11.89
CA SER A 163 4.64 -15.82 11.78
C SER A 163 3.78 -14.97 10.82
N GLN A 164 2.97 -15.65 10.02
CA GLN A 164 2.28 -15.17 8.81
C GLN A 164 1.29 -14.00 8.97
N ASP A 165 0.90 -13.63 10.19
CA ASP A 165 -0.22 -12.68 10.43
C ASP A 165 0.18 -11.26 10.85
N LYS A 166 1.44 -10.87 10.67
CA LYS A 166 1.89 -9.54 11.06
C LYS A 166 1.88 -8.57 9.88
N GLY A 167 1.03 -7.56 9.95
CA GLY A 167 1.10 -6.42 9.00
C GLY A 167 2.38 -5.59 9.19
N LEU A 168 2.78 -4.85 8.14
CA LEU A 168 4.00 -4.03 8.12
C LEU A 168 4.10 -3.06 9.30
N LYS A 169 3.00 -2.39 9.66
CA LYS A 169 2.93 -1.45 10.78
C LYS A 169 3.34 -2.10 12.10
N LYS A 170 2.83 -3.30 12.36
CA LYS A 170 3.17 -4.05 13.57
C LYS A 170 4.66 -4.40 13.62
N LEU A 171 5.24 -4.79 12.48
CA LEU A 171 6.68 -5.07 12.38
C LEU A 171 7.54 -3.83 12.65
N ILE A 172 7.16 -2.67 12.12
CA ILE A 172 7.85 -1.41 12.37
C ILE A 172 7.86 -1.09 13.86
N LEU A 173 6.71 -1.20 14.53
CA LEU A 173 6.57 -0.91 15.95
C LEU A 173 7.34 -1.93 16.84
N GLU A 174 7.26 -3.22 16.52
CA GLU A 174 7.97 -4.28 17.26
C GLU A 174 9.50 -4.17 17.16
N LYS A 175 10.01 -3.83 15.96
CA LYS A 175 11.45 -3.63 15.73
C LYS A 175 11.95 -2.25 16.16
N LYS A 176 11.05 -1.38 16.65
CA LYS A 176 11.36 -0.03 17.18
C LYS A 176 12.08 0.86 16.18
N TYR A 177 11.69 0.80 14.89
CA TYR A 177 12.17 1.76 13.92
C TYR A 177 11.63 3.14 14.24
N ASP A 178 12.46 4.15 14.06
CA ASP A 178 12.03 5.55 14.13
C ASP A 178 11.12 5.88 12.95
N PHE A 179 10.04 6.61 13.22
CA PHE A 179 9.09 7.04 12.20
C PHE A 179 8.51 8.42 12.55
N ILE A 180 8.00 9.08 11.52
CA ILE A 180 7.26 10.34 11.62
C ILE A 180 5.77 10.03 11.50
N GLU A 181 4.97 10.52 12.44
CA GLU A 181 3.51 10.54 12.34
C GLU A 181 3.09 11.74 11.49
N VAL A 182 2.37 11.49 10.42
CA VAL A 182 1.87 12.53 9.50
C VAL A 182 0.36 12.66 9.67
N ASN A 183 -0.10 13.78 10.20
CA ASN A 183 -1.53 14.04 10.36
C ASN A 183 -2.19 14.25 9.00
N LEU A 184 -3.12 13.38 8.62
CA LEU A 184 -3.79 13.35 7.32
C LEU A 184 -5.31 13.20 7.48
N SER A 185 -6.02 13.07 6.37
CA SER A 185 -7.46 12.91 6.34
C SER A 185 -7.93 11.63 7.08
N LYS A 186 -9.21 11.56 7.43
CA LYS A 186 -9.81 10.36 8.03
C LYS A 186 -9.66 9.13 7.16
N GLY A 187 -9.60 9.29 5.83
CA GLY A 187 -9.46 8.21 4.87
C GLY A 187 -8.29 7.27 5.13
N VAL A 188 -7.19 7.76 5.73
CA VAL A 188 -6.01 6.94 6.02
C VAL A 188 -6.19 5.90 7.13
N THR A 189 -7.31 5.95 7.85
CA THR A 189 -7.65 5.01 8.93
C THR A 189 -8.93 4.21 8.66
N ILE A 190 -9.50 4.32 7.45
CA ILE A 190 -10.72 3.62 7.04
C ILE A 190 -10.36 2.58 5.98
N ASP A 191 -10.55 1.32 6.30
CA ASP A 191 -10.51 0.18 5.41
C ASP A 191 -11.88 -0.49 5.33
N PHE A 192 -12.19 -1.14 4.22
CA PHE A 192 -13.44 -1.87 4.01
C PHE A 192 -13.19 -3.36 4.18
N ASP A 193 -13.60 -3.91 5.31
CA ASP A 193 -13.30 -5.29 5.67
C ASP A 193 -14.55 -6.18 5.81
N THR A 194 -15.69 -5.57 6.11
CA THR A 194 -16.95 -6.27 6.41
C THR A 194 -18.11 -5.70 5.59
N ILE A 195 -19.25 -6.42 5.56
CA ILE A 195 -20.46 -5.97 4.85
C ILE A 195 -21.02 -4.70 5.51
N GLU A 196 -20.86 -4.55 6.81
CA GLU A 196 -21.32 -3.39 7.56
C GLU A 196 -20.64 -2.09 7.16
N ASP A 197 -19.39 -2.16 6.63
CA ASP A 197 -18.65 -0.97 6.16
C ASP A 197 -19.26 -0.33 4.90
N PHE A 198 -20.26 -0.98 4.28
CA PHE A 198 -20.95 -0.52 3.07
C PHE A 198 -22.34 0.10 3.35
N ASN A 199 -22.80 0.16 4.61
CA ASN A 199 -24.12 0.66 5.00
C ASN A 199 -24.09 2.11 5.50
#